data_f023c823595e44924627214d63e86d40
#
_entry.id   f023c823595e44924627214d63e86d40
#
_cell.length_a   1.000
_cell.length_b   1.000
_cell.length_c   1.000
_cell.angle_alpha   90.00
_cell.angle_beta   90.00
_cell.angle_gamma   90.00
#
_symmetry.space_group_name_H-M   'P 1'
#
loop_
_entity.id
_entity.type
_entity.pdbx_description
1 polymer ?
#
loop_
_entity_poly.entity_id
_entity_poly.type
_entity_poly.pdbx_seq_one_letter_code
_entity_poly.pdbx_strand_id
1 'polypeptide(L)'
;MCDSDNHARNNPSTAYLEATEQLIAQRVAAVQTANAGAQASLAEAYAGQDVLWKAASESADAHRELAAHIVQDLHAHPETAFEEHRSMGMLADAVEQRGFPVRRGVYGVETAFEAEWRSPNFDASSHPTVAIMAEYDALPGIGHGCGHNVIAAAGVGGFLSAVEALRKNGGVEGRLLLQGTPAEEGHSGKEYMIRGGSLDSVDAAMMIHGFGYDIGSHAWVGRRSVNVSFRGVAAHASS
;
A
#
# COMPACT_ATOMS: atom_id res chain seq x y z
N MET A 1 -63.74 -1.57 -5.46
CA MET A 1 -62.80 -1.84 -4.37
C MET A 1 -61.59 -2.50 -5.02
N CYS A 2 -60.60 -1.71 -5.33
CA CYS A 2 -59.32 -2.20 -5.81
C CYS A 2 -58.45 -2.46 -4.59
N ASP A 3 -58.05 -3.70 -4.46
CA ASP A 3 -57.11 -4.16 -3.42
C ASP A 3 -55.75 -3.53 -3.66
N SER A 4 -55.41 -2.55 -2.86
CA SER A 4 -54.10 -1.87 -2.84
C SER A 4 -53.31 -2.36 -1.67
N ASP A 5 -52.88 -3.59 -1.63
CA ASP A 5 -51.86 -4.03 -0.65
C ASP A 5 -51.27 -5.35 -1.10
N ASN A 6 -50.19 -5.30 -1.86
CA ASN A 6 -49.08 -6.25 -1.75
C ASN A 6 -47.88 -5.88 -2.61
N HIS A 7 -47.31 -4.70 -2.42
CA HIS A 7 -45.91 -4.47 -2.76
C HIS A 7 -45.09 -4.58 -1.49
N ALA A 8 -45.01 -5.79 -0.94
CA ALA A 8 -43.89 -6.15 -0.10
C ALA A 8 -42.63 -5.96 -0.98
N ARG A 9 -41.95 -4.86 -0.80
CA ARG A 9 -40.66 -4.60 -1.40
C ARG A 9 -39.78 -5.72 -0.91
N ASN A 10 -39.44 -6.67 -1.80
CA ASN A 10 -38.40 -7.67 -1.55
C ASN A 10 -37.10 -6.89 -1.34
N ASN A 11 -36.79 -6.55 -0.11
CA ASN A 11 -35.47 -6.06 0.22
C ASN A 11 -34.47 -7.16 -0.19
N PRO A 12 -33.38 -6.80 -0.87
CA PRO A 12 -32.35 -7.76 -1.22
C PRO A 12 -31.90 -8.51 0.05
N SER A 13 -31.73 -9.82 -0.05
CA SER A 13 -31.28 -10.64 1.08
C SER A 13 -29.93 -10.13 1.59
N THR A 14 -29.81 -9.88 2.89
CA THR A 14 -28.56 -9.54 3.57
C THR A 14 -27.76 -10.78 3.99
N ALA A 15 -28.30 -11.98 3.76
CA ALA A 15 -27.70 -13.24 4.22
C ALA A 15 -26.25 -13.42 3.74
N TYR A 16 -25.92 -12.95 2.56
CA TYR A 16 -24.53 -12.98 2.07
C TYR A 16 -23.61 -12.06 2.88
N LEU A 17 -24.05 -10.87 3.23
CA LEU A 17 -23.30 -9.94 4.05
C LEU A 17 -23.08 -10.48 5.45
N GLU A 18 -24.12 -11.02 6.07
CA GLU A 18 -24.05 -11.65 7.39
C GLU A 18 -23.09 -12.87 7.40
N ALA A 19 -23.16 -13.71 6.37
CA ALA A 19 -22.22 -14.85 6.22
C ALA A 19 -20.78 -14.38 6.01
N THR A 20 -20.57 -13.29 5.27
CA THR A 20 -19.25 -12.71 5.03
C THR A 20 -18.69 -12.11 6.32
N GLU A 21 -19.47 -11.37 7.09
CA GLU A 21 -19.06 -10.83 8.40
C GLU A 21 -18.69 -11.92 9.38
N GLN A 22 -19.47 -13.00 9.45
CA GLN A 22 -19.14 -14.16 10.30
C GLN A 22 -17.84 -14.83 9.87
N LEU A 23 -17.61 -15.00 8.58
CA LEU A 23 -16.37 -15.59 8.06
C LEU A 23 -15.16 -14.71 8.36
N ILE A 24 -15.29 -13.38 8.21
CA ILE A 24 -14.25 -12.41 8.57
C ILE A 24 -13.94 -12.51 10.07
N ALA A 25 -14.96 -12.48 10.92
CA ALA A 25 -14.78 -12.58 12.36
C ALA A 25 -14.06 -13.89 12.78
N GLN A 26 -14.44 -15.02 12.17
CA GLN A 26 -13.76 -16.29 12.43
C GLN A 26 -12.30 -16.30 11.99
N ARG A 27 -11.98 -15.72 10.82
CA ARG A 27 -10.61 -15.61 10.32
C ARG A 27 -9.77 -14.69 11.19
N VAL A 28 -10.31 -13.54 11.59
CA VAL A 28 -9.63 -12.60 12.51
C VAL A 28 -9.31 -13.30 13.83
N ALA A 29 -10.26 -14.00 14.44
CA ALA A 29 -10.05 -14.73 15.69
C ALA A 29 -8.98 -15.84 15.53
N ALA A 30 -8.99 -16.57 14.41
CA ALA A 30 -7.99 -17.60 14.13
C ALA A 30 -6.58 -17.00 13.99
N VAL A 31 -6.44 -15.89 13.27
CA VAL A 31 -5.16 -15.18 13.08
C VAL A 31 -4.67 -14.61 14.41
N GLN A 32 -5.55 -13.99 15.21
CA GLN A 32 -5.19 -13.48 16.53
C GLN A 32 -4.69 -14.59 17.45
N THR A 33 -5.35 -15.76 17.44
CA THR A 33 -4.92 -16.93 18.24
C THR A 33 -3.58 -17.48 17.75
N ALA A 34 -3.39 -17.61 16.45
CA ALA A 34 -2.13 -18.09 15.86
C ALA A 34 -0.97 -17.13 16.14
N ASN A 35 -1.22 -15.81 16.13
CA ASN A 35 -0.20 -14.78 16.33
C ASN A 35 0.09 -14.47 17.81
N ALA A 36 -0.73 -14.92 18.75
CA ALA A 36 -0.53 -14.60 20.17
C ALA A 36 0.86 -15.04 20.70
N GLY A 37 1.31 -16.23 20.31
CA GLY A 37 2.67 -16.72 20.66
C GLY A 37 3.78 -15.93 19.93
N ALA A 38 3.58 -15.63 18.66
CA ALA A 38 4.53 -14.84 17.88
C ALA A 38 4.64 -13.40 18.39
N GLN A 39 3.53 -12.78 18.78
CA GLN A 39 3.52 -11.45 19.39
C GLN A 39 4.28 -11.41 20.72
N ALA A 40 4.13 -12.43 21.57
CA ALA A 40 4.88 -12.52 22.82
C ALA A 40 6.39 -12.66 22.57
N SER A 41 6.79 -13.52 21.62
CA SER A 41 8.19 -13.68 21.23
C SER A 41 8.78 -12.42 20.60
N LEU A 42 8.00 -11.71 19.79
CA LEU A 42 8.40 -10.42 19.21
C LEU A 42 8.53 -9.35 20.30
N ALA A 43 7.58 -9.25 21.24
CA ALA A 43 7.65 -8.31 22.34
C ALA A 43 8.88 -8.55 23.23
N GLU A 44 9.26 -9.81 23.43
CA GLU A 44 10.50 -10.16 24.16
C GLU A 44 11.75 -9.80 23.34
N ALA A 45 11.76 -10.11 22.04
CA ALA A 45 12.88 -9.80 21.15
C ALA A 45 13.13 -8.29 20.99
N TYR A 46 12.06 -7.51 21.07
CA TYR A 46 12.10 -6.04 20.96
C TYR A 46 12.03 -5.31 22.30
N ALA A 47 12.06 -6.04 23.42
CA ALA A 47 12.15 -5.44 24.74
C ALA A 47 13.40 -4.54 24.84
N GLY A 48 13.21 -3.26 25.18
CA GLY A 48 14.28 -2.26 25.23
C GLY A 48 14.52 -1.45 23.94
N GLN A 49 13.74 -1.68 22.88
CA GLN A 49 13.80 -0.84 21.67
C GLN A 49 12.80 0.34 21.66
N ASP A 50 12.23 0.66 22.81
CA ASP A 50 11.34 1.80 23.00
C ASP A 50 11.92 3.13 22.48
N VAL A 51 13.25 3.26 22.52
CA VAL A 51 13.96 4.44 22.00
C VAL A 51 13.78 4.60 20.50
N LEU A 52 13.84 3.51 19.72
CA LEU A 52 13.62 3.54 18.26
C LEU A 52 12.16 3.86 17.91
N TRP A 53 11.22 3.24 18.62
CA TRP A 53 9.79 3.50 18.47
C TRP A 53 9.44 4.96 18.75
N LYS A 54 9.96 5.49 19.86
CA LYS A 54 9.77 6.89 20.23
C LYS A 54 10.37 7.83 19.18
N ALA A 55 11.59 7.58 18.75
CA ALA A 55 12.25 8.39 17.73
C ALA A 55 11.51 8.35 16.39
N ALA A 56 11.00 7.19 15.96
CA ALA A 56 10.21 7.07 14.74
C ALA A 56 8.86 7.81 14.86
N SER A 57 8.19 7.72 16.01
CA SER A 57 6.92 8.40 16.26
C SER A 57 7.10 9.94 16.29
N GLU A 58 8.13 10.44 16.98
CA GLU A 58 8.45 11.87 17.00
C GLU A 58 8.79 12.40 15.58
N SER A 59 9.51 11.61 14.80
CA SER A 59 9.82 11.97 13.41
C SER A 59 8.57 11.93 12.53
N ALA A 60 7.67 10.95 12.71
CA ALA A 60 6.41 10.89 11.99
C ALA A 60 5.55 12.14 12.22
N ASP A 61 5.50 12.62 13.46
CA ASP A 61 4.80 13.87 13.79
C ASP A 61 5.43 15.09 13.11
N ALA A 62 6.74 15.13 12.95
CA ALA A 62 7.44 16.19 12.22
C ALA A 62 7.13 16.19 10.71
N HIS A 63 6.74 15.05 10.13
CA HIS A 63 6.37 14.93 8.71
C HIS A 63 4.85 15.05 8.46
N ARG A 64 4.04 15.38 9.47
CA ARG A 64 2.57 15.49 9.37
C ARG A 64 2.11 16.44 8.27
N GLU A 65 2.71 17.61 8.16
CA GLU A 65 2.36 18.61 7.14
C GLU A 65 2.68 18.11 5.72
N LEU A 66 3.82 17.45 5.55
CA LEU A 66 4.17 16.81 4.27
C LEU A 66 3.16 15.72 3.91
N ALA A 67 2.82 14.84 4.85
CA ALA A 67 1.84 13.78 4.62
C ALA A 67 0.47 14.36 4.24
N ALA A 68 0.00 15.38 4.93
CA ALA A 68 -1.25 16.07 4.60
C ALA A 68 -1.21 16.71 3.22
N HIS A 69 -0.09 17.33 2.84
CA HIS A 69 0.10 17.89 1.51
C HIS A 69 0.05 16.83 0.41
N ILE A 70 0.76 15.70 0.59
CA ILE A 70 0.72 14.57 -0.35
C ILE A 70 -0.72 14.07 -0.55
N VAL A 71 -1.45 13.82 0.54
CA VAL A 71 -2.82 13.33 0.47
C VAL A 71 -3.73 14.29 -0.30
N GLN A 72 -3.64 15.58 -0.01
CA GLN A 72 -4.50 16.59 -0.63
C GLN A 72 -4.15 16.82 -2.10
N ASP A 73 -2.87 16.85 -2.42
CA ASP A 73 -2.40 17.12 -3.77
C ASP A 73 -2.75 15.96 -4.72
N LEU A 74 -2.47 14.72 -4.33
CA LEU A 74 -2.83 13.54 -5.11
C LEU A 74 -4.36 13.42 -5.27
N HIS A 75 -5.12 13.71 -4.21
CA HIS A 75 -6.58 13.71 -4.28
C HIS A 75 -7.11 14.74 -5.29
N ALA A 76 -6.51 15.92 -5.35
CA ALA A 76 -6.91 16.98 -6.26
C ALA A 76 -6.51 16.71 -7.73
N HIS A 77 -5.51 15.87 -7.95
CA HIS A 77 -4.94 15.59 -9.28
C HIS A 77 -4.78 14.08 -9.51
N PRO A 78 -5.89 13.33 -9.53
CA PRO A 78 -5.83 11.88 -9.68
C PRO A 78 -5.32 11.47 -11.07
N GLU A 79 -4.34 10.59 -11.11
CA GLU A 79 -3.80 9.99 -12.31
C GLU A 79 -4.03 8.47 -12.27
N THR A 80 -4.37 7.89 -13.42
CA THR A 80 -4.66 6.45 -13.51
C THR A 80 -3.42 5.64 -13.84
N ALA A 81 -3.55 4.33 -13.74
CA ALA A 81 -2.48 3.36 -13.94
C ALA A 81 -1.60 3.63 -15.17
N PHE A 82 -0.30 3.67 -14.96
CA PHE A 82 0.79 3.97 -15.90
C PHE A 82 0.82 5.42 -16.45
N GLU A 83 -0.06 6.30 -15.97
CA GLU A 83 -0.11 7.72 -16.34
C GLU A 83 0.23 8.64 -15.14
N GLU A 84 0.77 8.09 -14.04
CA GLU A 84 1.01 8.79 -12.76
C GLU A 84 2.29 9.65 -12.82
N HIS A 85 2.54 10.34 -13.91
CA HIS A 85 3.78 11.11 -14.13
C HIS A 85 3.93 12.26 -13.13
N ARG A 86 2.85 13.01 -12.88
CA ARG A 86 2.84 14.12 -11.94
C ARG A 86 2.94 13.63 -10.49
N SER A 87 2.17 12.60 -10.15
CA SER A 87 2.16 11.99 -8.82
C SER A 87 3.54 11.44 -8.47
N MET A 88 4.15 10.67 -9.37
CA MET A 88 5.51 10.17 -9.23
C MET A 88 6.51 11.32 -9.06
N GLY A 89 6.42 12.35 -9.91
CA GLY A 89 7.31 13.51 -9.84
C GLY A 89 7.24 14.21 -8.49
N MET A 90 6.02 14.49 -8.00
CA MET A 90 5.80 15.17 -6.73
C MET A 90 6.33 14.35 -5.54
N LEU A 91 6.07 13.03 -5.50
CA LEU A 91 6.56 12.15 -4.45
C LEU A 91 8.09 12.02 -4.47
N ALA A 92 8.67 11.84 -5.65
CA ALA A 92 10.11 11.76 -5.85
C ALA A 92 10.81 13.06 -5.42
N ASP A 93 10.28 14.22 -5.84
CA ASP A 93 10.81 15.54 -5.48
C ASP A 93 10.74 15.78 -3.97
N ALA A 94 9.65 15.37 -3.32
CA ALA A 94 9.50 15.53 -1.88
C ALA A 94 10.57 14.76 -1.08
N VAL A 95 11.01 13.62 -1.58
CA VAL A 95 12.08 12.81 -0.97
C VAL A 95 13.45 13.35 -1.34
N GLU A 96 13.65 13.73 -2.60
CA GLU A 96 14.92 14.29 -3.10
C GLU A 96 15.29 15.61 -2.41
N GLN A 97 14.32 16.50 -2.19
CA GLN A 97 14.49 17.75 -1.43
C GLN A 97 14.92 17.52 0.03
N ARG A 98 14.74 16.33 0.56
CA ARG A 98 15.20 15.92 1.90
C ARG A 98 16.55 15.22 1.89
N GLY A 99 17.23 15.27 0.75
CA GLY A 99 18.63 14.82 0.61
C GLY A 99 18.78 13.33 0.32
N PHE A 100 17.73 12.68 -0.17
CA PHE A 100 17.83 11.27 -0.59
C PHE A 100 17.96 11.20 -2.12
N PRO A 101 18.90 10.40 -2.64
CA PRO A 101 18.98 10.16 -4.08
C PRO A 101 17.72 9.41 -4.54
N VAL A 102 17.12 9.87 -5.64
CA VAL A 102 15.93 9.28 -6.22
C VAL A 102 16.17 8.89 -7.67
N ARG A 103 15.84 7.66 -8.01
CA ARG A 103 15.83 7.16 -9.39
C ARG A 103 14.38 7.12 -9.89
N ARG A 104 14.11 7.70 -11.03
CA ARG A 104 12.79 7.72 -11.68
C ARG A 104 12.79 6.81 -12.90
N GLY A 105 11.64 6.26 -13.29
CA GLY A 105 11.50 5.35 -14.43
C GLY A 105 12.27 4.05 -14.23
N VAL A 106 12.16 3.44 -13.05
CA VAL A 106 12.92 2.25 -12.66
C VAL A 106 12.18 0.96 -12.97
N TYR A 107 12.93 -0.12 -13.08
CA TYR A 107 12.41 -1.48 -13.22
C TYR A 107 11.52 -1.69 -14.44
N GLY A 108 11.75 -0.90 -15.50
CA GLY A 108 10.96 -0.96 -16.74
C GLY A 108 9.57 -0.33 -16.66
N VAL A 109 9.27 0.41 -15.59
CA VAL A 109 8.03 1.15 -15.38
C VAL A 109 8.33 2.63 -15.31
N GLU A 110 7.86 3.41 -16.29
CA GLU A 110 8.21 4.83 -16.46
C GLU A 110 7.77 5.68 -15.27
N THR A 111 6.60 5.39 -14.70
CA THR A 111 6.02 6.11 -13.58
C THR A 111 6.43 5.57 -12.21
N ALA A 112 7.33 4.58 -12.14
CA ALA A 112 7.92 4.09 -10.89
C ALA A 112 9.13 4.93 -10.46
N PHE A 113 9.37 5.00 -9.15
CA PHE A 113 10.58 5.60 -8.60
C PHE A 113 11.15 4.78 -7.45
N GLU A 114 12.43 5.02 -7.14
CA GLU A 114 13.05 4.46 -5.96
C GLU A 114 13.96 5.49 -5.29
N ALA A 115 13.82 5.63 -3.97
CA ALA A 115 14.75 6.34 -3.12
C ALA A 115 15.47 5.36 -2.20
N GLU A 116 16.70 5.69 -1.81
CA GLU A 116 17.55 4.82 -1.02
C GLU A 116 18.18 5.55 0.16
N TRP A 117 18.27 4.85 1.29
CA TRP A 117 19.16 5.15 2.39
C TRP A 117 19.98 3.91 2.76
N ARG A 118 21.24 4.14 3.10
CA ARG A 118 22.15 3.11 3.64
C ARG A 118 22.77 3.60 4.93
N SER A 119 22.96 2.70 5.86
CA SER A 119 23.80 2.96 7.02
C SER A 119 25.26 3.18 6.61
N PRO A 120 26.08 3.87 7.42
CA PRO A 120 27.47 4.19 7.06
C PRO A 120 28.35 2.98 6.75
N ASN A 121 28.10 1.85 7.43
CA ASN A 121 28.88 0.62 7.25
C ASN A 121 28.08 -0.46 6.54
N PHE A 122 27.11 -0.10 5.71
CA PHE A 122 26.28 -1.07 5.01
C PHE A 122 27.11 -2.01 4.14
N ASP A 123 26.93 -3.30 4.34
CA ASP A 123 27.46 -4.38 3.53
C ASP A 123 26.32 -5.29 3.06
N ALA A 124 26.08 -5.32 1.76
CA ALA A 124 25.00 -6.07 1.14
C ALA A 124 25.07 -7.60 1.35
N SER A 125 26.23 -8.13 1.77
CA SER A 125 26.39 -9.56 2.05
C SER A 125 25.95 -9.97 3.46
N SER A 126 25.82 -9.01 4.37
CA SER A 126 25.58 -9.27 5.80
C SER A 126 24.49 -8.43 6.44
N HIS A 127 24.12 -7.32 5.81
CA HIS A 127 23.11 -6.42 6.37
C HIS A 127 21.82 -6.43 5.56
N PRO A 128 20.65 -6.35 6.23
CA PRO A 128 19.36 -6.47 5.57
C PRO A 128 19.02 -5.25 4.71
N THR A 129 18.22 -5.52 3.68
CA THR A 129 17.54 -4.51 2.88
C THR A 129 16.04 -4.63 3.07
N VAL A 130 15.40 -3.55 3.47
CA VAL A 130 13.95 -3.46 3.63
C VAL A 130 13.38 -2.45 2.64
N ALA A 131 12.35 -2.84 1.89
CA ALA A 131 11.61 -1.96 1.01
C ALA A 131 10.30 -1.50 1.66
N ILE A 132 10.02 -0.21 1.60
CA ILE A 132 8.74 0.40 1.91
C ILE A 132 8.09 0.75 0.58
N MET A 133 6.88 0.25 0.32
CA MET A 133 6.18 0.47 -0.93
C MET A 133 5.12 1.56 -0.78
N ALA A 134 4.93 2.34 -1.83
CA ALA A 134 3.96 3.43 -1.89
C ALA A 134 3.19 3.38 -3.21
N GLU A 135 1.88 3.16 -3.16
CA GLU A 135 0.96 3.24 -4.29
C GLU A 135 0.42 4.65 -4.42
N TYR A 136 0.11 5.10 -5.65
CA TYR A 136 -0.40 6.46 -5.92
C TYR A 136 -1.28 6.57 -7.17
N ASP A 137 -1.64 5.47 -7.80
CA ASP A 137 -2.60 5.46 -8.89
C ASP A 137 -4.05 5.60 -8.40
N ALA A 138 -4.90 6.18 -9.24
CA ALA A 138 -6.30 6.42 -8.97
C ALA A 138 -7.20 5.53 -9.83
N LEU A 139 -8.43 5.32 -9.38
CA LEU A 139 -9.46 4.61 -10.13
C LEU A 139 -10.02 5.49 -11.25
N PRO A 140 -10.18 4.96 -12.48
CA PRO A 140 -10.78 5.70 -13.59
C PRO A 140 -12.18 6.22 -13.25
N GLY A 141 -12.38 7.54 -13.37
CA GLY A 141 -13.66 8.21 -13.13
C GLY A 141 -14.10 8.33 -11.67
N ILE A 142 -13.32 7.78 -10.72
CA ILE A 142 -13.62 7.79 -9.28
C ILE A 142 -12.59 8.63 -8.51
N GLY A 143 -11.33 8.63 -8.94
CA GLY A 143 -10.22 9.21 -8.21
C GLY A 143 -9.66 8.26 -7.17
N HIS A 144 -9.13 8.77 -6.06
CA HIS A 144 -8.50 7.97 -5.00
C HIS A 144 -9.51 7.26 -4.09
N GLY A 145 -10.43 6.48 -4.68
CA GLY A 145 -11.44 5.72 -3.94
C GLY A 145 -10.88 4.55 -3.13
N CYS A 146 -9.70 4.03 -3.50
CA CYS A 146 -8.97 3.00 -2.77
C CYS A 146 -8.03 3.57 -1.70
N GLY A 147 -7.79 4.90 -1.71
CA GLY A 147 -6.95 5.57 -0.72
C GLY A 147 -5.45 5.53 -1.02
N HIS A 148 -5.03 5.31 -2.28
CA HIS A 148 -3.62 5.26 -2.66
C HIS A 148 -2.88 6.59 -2.37
N ASN A 149 -3.58 7.73 -2.37
CA ASN A 149 -3.02 9.00 -1.90
C ASN A 149 -2.58 8.96 -0.42
N VAL A 150 -3.32 8.24 0.43
CA VAL A 150 -2.95 8.02 1.84
C VAL A 150 -1.81 7.01 1.95
N ILE A 151 -1.82 5.98 1.13
CA ILE A 151 -0.74 4.97 1.05
C ILE A 151 0.58 5.61 0.63
N ALA A 152 0.55 6.50 -0.37
CA ALA A 152 1.70 7.28 -0.79
C ALA A 152 2.28 8.12 0.37
N ALA A 153 1.41 8.85 1.07
CA ALA A 153 1.80 9.67 2.21
C ALA A 153 2.41 8.84 3.35
N ALA A 154 1.80 7.68 3.64
CA ALA A 154 2.27 6.75 4.66
C ALA A 154 3.63 6.13 4.27
N GLY A 155 3.82 5.74 3.01
CA GLY A 155 5.08 5.21 2.50
C GLY A 155 6.22 6.22 2.58
N VAL A 156 6.01 7.43 2.08
CA VAL A 156 6.99 8.51 2.14
C VAL A 156 7.30 8.91 3.59
N GLY A 157 6.26 9.15 4.40
CA GLY A 157 6.43 9.52 5.82
C GLY A 157 7.10 8.43 6.62
N GLY A 158 6.73 7.17 6.40
CA GLY A 158 7.33 6.00 7.03
C GLY A 158 8.81 5.83 6.71
N PHE A 159 9.19 5.98 5.44
CA PHE A 159 10.59 5.96 5.02
C PHE A 159 11.42 7.05 5.71
N LEU A 160 10.96 8.30 5.66
CA LEU A 160 11.66 9.44 6.27
C LEU A 160 11.81 9.25 7.77
N SER A 161 10.74 8.84 8.45
CA SER A 161 10.73 8.64 9.92
C SER A 161 11.64 7.50 10.35
N ALA A 162 11.64 6.39 9.61
CA ALA A 162 12.52 5.27 9.89
C ALA A 162 14.00 5.66 9.74
N VAL A 163 14.35 6.36 8.65
CA VAL A 163 15.73 6.82 8.45
C VAL A 163 16.18 7.78 9.54
N GLU A 164 15.33 8.73 9.94
CA GLU A 164 15.68 9.66 11.03
C GLU A 164 15.86 8.96 12.37
N ALA A 165 14.99 7.99 12.68
CA ALA A 165 15.12 7.19 13.90
C ALA A 165 16.42 6.39 13.91
N LEU A 166 16.78 5.76 12.79
CA LEU A 166 18.01 4.99 12.64
C LEU A 166 19.25 5.90 12.73
N ARG A 167 19.22 7.07 12.12
CA ARG A 167 20.33 8.05 12.20
C ARG A 167 20.56 8.58 13.62
N LYS A 168 19.48 8.84 14.36
CA LYS A 168 19.56 9.37 15.73
C LYS A 168 20.10 8.34 16.72
N ASN A 169 19.74 7.08 16.55
CA ASN A 169 20.03 6.06 17.55
C ASN A 169 21.27 5.20 17.23
N GLY A 170 21.74 5.20 15.99
CA GLY A 170 22.91 4.45 15.56
C GLY A 170 22.81 2.93 15.80
N GLY A 171 23.85 2.20 15.46
CA GLY A 171 24.02 0.78 15.83
C GLY A 171 23.15 -0.22 15.03
N VAL A 172 22.28 0.24 14.16
CA VAL A 172 21.54 -0.62 13.23
C VAL A 172 22.10 -0.39 11.83
N GLU A 173 22.68 -1.45 11.27
CA GLU A 173 23.20 -1.43 9.91
C GLU A 173 22.17 -2.05 8.96
N GLY A 174 22.01 -1.43 7.80
CA GLY A 174 21.05 -1.89 6.81
C GLY A 174 20.82 -0.89 5.68
N ARG A 175 19.93 -1.25 4.78
CA ARG A 175 19.47 -0.43 3.68
C ARG A 175 17.94 -0.31 3.73
N LEU A 176 17.43 0.90 3.58
CA LEU A 176 16.02 1.16 3.36
C LEU A 176 15.81 1.65 1.93
N LEU A 177 14.83 1.09 1.26
CA LEU A 177 14.33 1.52 -0.03
C LEU A 177 12.92 2.08 0.15
N LEU A 178 12.63 3.20 -0.50
CA LEU A 178 11.26 3.63 -0.77
C LEU A 178 10.99 3.35 -2.23
N GLN A 179 10.07 2.45 -2.52
CA GLN A 179 9.66 2.11 -3.88
C GLN A 179 8.28 2.70 -4.16
N GLY A 180 8.22 3.65 -5.10
CA GLY A 180 6.98 4.12 -5.68
C GLY A 180 6.46 3.10 -6.66
N THR A 181 5.30 2.52 -6.36
CA THR A 181 4.73 1.37 -7.06
C THR A 181 3.41 1.75 -7.74
N PRO A 182 3.47 2.26 -9.00
CA PRO A 182 2.30 2.70 -9.75
C PRO A 182 1.45 1.52 -10.25
N ALA A 183 0.28 1.84 -10.80
CA ALA A 183 -0.55 0.96 -11.60
C ALA A 183 -1.03 -0.31 -10.87
N GLU A 184 -1.41 -0.20 -9.59
CA GLU A 184 -2.00 -1.31 -8.85
C GLU A 184 -3.40 -1.62 -9.39
N GLU A 185 -4.22 -0.58 -9.63
CA GLU A 185 -5.62 -0.68 -10.01
C GLU A 185 -5.79 -1.32 -11.40
N GLY A 186 -6.00 -2.61 -11.36
CA GLY A 186 -6.33 -3.38 -12.57
C GLY A 186 -5.16 -3.80 -13.46
N HIS A 187 -3.95 -3.33 -13.22
CA HIS A 187 -2.80 -3.55 -14.10
C HIS A 187 -1.64 -4.30 -13.45
N SER A 188 -1.63 -4.46 -12.12
CA SER A 188 -0.57 -5.18 -11.37
C SER A 188 0.83 -4.62 -11.62
N GLY A 189 1.01 -3.29 -11.50
CA GLY A 189 2.27 -2.59 -11.78
C GLY A 189 3.47 -3.17 -11.03
N LYS A 190 3.28 -3.65 -9.80
CA LYS A 190 4.32 -4.34 -9.02
C LYS A 190 4.88 -5.58 -9.71
N GLU A 191 4.05 -6.33 -10.44
CA GLU A 191 4.51 -7.51 -11.19
C GLU A 191 5.53 -7.13 -12.28
N TYR A 192 5.33 -5.98 -12.96
CA TYR A 192 6.31 -5.47 -13.92
C TYR A 192 7.59 -5.05 -13.24
N MET A 193 7.50 -4.36 -12.10
CA MET A 193 8.67 -3.96 -11.31
C MET A 193 9.45 -5.17 -10.78
N ILE A 194 8.77 -6.22 -10.31
CA ILE A 194 9.40 -7.45 -9.84
C ILE A 194 10.16 -8.13 -10.99
N ARG A 195 9.56 -8.23 -12.18
CA ARG A 195 10.25 -8.73 -13.38
C ARG A 195 11.44 -7.86 -13.78
N GLY A 196 11.39 -6.58 -13.47
CA GLY A 196 12.49 -5.63 -13.63
C GLY A 196 13.55 -5.68 -12.53
N GLY A 197 13.42 -6.59 -11.55
CA GLY A 197 14.40 -6.81 -10.49
C GLY A 197 14.20 -5.97 -9.22
N SER A 198 13.02 -5.38 -8.99
CA SER A 198 12.80 -4.50 -7.83
C SER A 198 12.98 -5.18 -6.48
N LEU A 199 12.85 -6.49 -6.41
CA LEU A 199 12.99 -7.27 -5.18
C LEU A 199 14.25 -8.16 -5.14
N ASP A 200 15.10 -8.16 -6.16
CA ASP A 200 16.25 -9.07 -6.26
C ASP A 200 17.24 -8.94 -5.10
N SER A 201 17.29 -7.79 -4.45
CA SER A 201 18.18 -7.51 -3.32
C SER A 201 17.43 -7.04 -2.08
N VAL A 202 16.17 -7.42 -1.93
CA VAL A 202 15.26 -7.04 -0.83
C VAL A 202 14.99 -8.26 0.04
N ASP A 203 15.29 -8.16 1.33
CA ASP A 203 15.06 -9.23 2.30
C ASP A 203 13.64 -9.19 2.86
N ALA A 204 13.06 -8.01 2.98
CA ALA A 204 11.69 -7.81 3.42
C ALA A 204 11.06 -6.58 2.76
N ALA A 205 9.77 -6.65 2.47
CA ALA A 205 9.01 -5.53 1.95
C ALA A 205 7.74 -5.32 2.79
N MET A 206 7.35 -4.05 2.95
CA MET A 206 6.14 -3.67 3.68
C MET A 206 5.40 -2.54 3.00
N MET A 207 4.08 -2.51 3.22
CA MET A 207 3.20 -1.45 2.78
C MET A 207 2.05 -1.31 3.78
N ILE A 208 1.59 -0.09 4.01
CA ILE A 208 0.35 0.18 4.73
C ILE A 208 -0.74 0.35 3.70
N HIS A 209 -1.85 -0.37 3.85
CA HIS A 209 -3.01 -0.25 2.97
C HIS A 209 -4.25 0.10 3.80
N GLY A 210 -5.07 1.04 3.29
CA GLY A 210 -6.33 1.40 3.92
C GLY A 210 -7.28 0.21 4.01
N PHE A 211 -7.94 0.03 5.17
CA PHE A 211 -8.91 -1.01 5.40
C PHE A 211 -10.00 -0.53 6.37
N GLY A 212 -11.10 -1.29 6.50
CA GLY A 212 -12.23 -0.92 7.36
C GLY A 212 -11.96 -1.05 8.87
N TYR A 213 -10.85 -1.65 9.26
CA TYR A 213 -10.40 -1.83 10.64
C TYR A 213 -8.89 -2.13 10.69
N ASP A 214 -8.29 -1.99 11.87
CA ASP A 214 -6.86 -2.22 12.05
C ASP A 214 -6.55 -3.73 12.02
N ILE A 215 -5.68 -4.13 11.11
CA ILE A 215 -5.25 -5.51 10.94
C ILE A 215 -3.77 -5.57 10.56
N GLY A 216 -2.98 -6.36 11.27
CA GLY A 216 -1.55 -6.52 11.02
C GLY A 216 -1.22 -7.52 9.90
N SER A 217 -2.13 -8.43 9.57
CA SER A 217 -1.96 -9.41 8.50
C SER A 217 -3.30 -9.77 7.90
N HIS A 218 -3.40 -9.74 6.58
CA HIS A 218 -4.61 -10.07 5.82
C HIS A 218 -4.31 -11.09 4.73
N ALA A 219 -5.23 -12.05 4.56
CA ALA A 219 -5.15 -12.98 3.44
C ALA A 219 -5.63 -12.28 2.16
N TRP A 220 -4.71 -12.01 1.25
CA TRP A 220 -5.04 -11.39 -0.03
C TRP A 220 -5.61 -12.42 -1.01
N VAL A 221 -6.55 -11.97 -1.85
CA VAL A 221 -7.14 -12.77 -2.91
C VAL A 221 -6.36 -12.58 -4.21
N GLY A 222 -6.24 -13.64 -5.01
CA GLY A 222 -5.75 -13.51 -6.38
C GLY A 222 -6.83 -12.90 -7.28
N ARG A 223 -6.41 -12.10 -8.27
CA ARG A 223 -7.29 -11.50 -9.28
C ARG A 223 -6.97 -12.04 -10.66
N ARG A 224 -8.01 -12.33 -11.44
CA ARG A 224 -7.91 -12.63 -12.86
C ARG A 224 -8.98 -11.84 -13.61
N SER A 225 -8.57 -11.02 -14.58
CA SER A 225 -9.50 -10.31 -15.46
C SER A 225 -9.65 -11.08 -16.76
N VAL A 226 -10.90 -11.20 -17.24
CA VAL A 226 -11.23 -11.88 -18.48
C VAL A 226 -12.15 -10.97 -19.29
N ASN A 227 -11.77 -10.70 -20.54
CA ASN A 227 -12.63 -10.03 -21.49
C ASN A 227 -13.32 -11.06 -22.37
N VAL A 228 -14.65 -11.07 -22.36
CA VAL A 228 -15.46 -11.95 -23.21
C VAL A 228 -16.18 -11.10 -24.24
N SER A 229 -15.90 -11.38 -25.50
CA SER A 229 -16.55 -10.68 -26.62
C SER A 229 -17.42 -11.63 -27.42
N PHE A 230 -18.68 -11.25 -27.62
CA PHE A 230 -19.60 -11.98 -28.49
C PHE A 230 -19.75 -11.23 -29.83
N ARG A 231 -19.61 -11.96 -30.92
CA ARG A 231 -19.88 -11.42 -32.25
C ARG A 231 -21.13 -12.10 -32.79
N GLY A 232 -22.09 -11.31 -33.22
CA GLY A 232 -23.35 -11.81 -33.74
C GLY A 232 -24.13 -10.71 -34.48
N VAL A 233 -25.27 -11.09 -35.03
CA VAL A 233 -26.22 -10.17 -35.66
C VAL A 233 -27.24 -9.77 -34.58
N ALA A 234 -27.53 -8.47 -34.47
CA ALA A 234 -28.54 -7.96 -33.56
C ALA A 234 -29.91 -8.53 -33.93
N ALA A 235 -30.57 -9.15 -32.97
CA ALA A 235 -31.91 -9.68 -33.09
C ALA A 235 -32.71 -9.46 -31.83
N HIS A 236 -34.04 -9.49 -31.93
CA HIS A 236 -34.91 -9.39 -30.75
C HIS A 236 -34.81 -10.67 -29.92
N ALA A 237 -34.66 -10.53 -28.59
CA ALA A 237 -34.40 -11.64 -27.70
C ALA A 237 -35.56 -12.65 -27.54
N SER A 238 -36.77 -12.31 -27.98
CA SER A 238 -37.97 -13.15 -27.90
C SER A 238 -38.43 -13.74 -29.24
N SER A 239 -37.64 -13.65 -30.29
CA SER A 239 -38.00 -14.21 -31.60
C SER A 239 -37.28 -15.49 -31.89
#